data_850b85af6746eadaa1dbe4d52babcb3f
#
_entry.id   850b85af6746eadaa1dbe4d52babcb3f
#
_cell.length_a   1.000
_cell.length_b   1.000
_cell.length_c   1.000
_cell.angle_alpha   90.00
_cell.angle_beta   90.00
_cell.angle_gamma   90.00
#
_symmetry.space_group_name_H-M   'P 1'
#
loop_
_entity.id
_entity.type
_entity.pdbx_description
1 polymer ?
#
loop_
_entity_poly.entity_id
_entity_poly.type
_entity_poly.pdbx_seq_one_letter_code
_entity_poly.pdbx_strand_id
1 'polypeptide(L)'
;MSASTHTRIIRGSGFLLILLGIVHLVATPHISSFIRHSASAEAATGLIPPMLLNHVLVGVLLFPLGWLMLYAAPHSAARVPWAKVVVRTTAVTVATLPVTLLALMGFRYFDAPLFVLGAALVSAAAVALLLVAFSKPGT
;
A
#
# COMPACT_ATOMS: atom_id res chain seq x y z
N MET A 1 -20.03 2.34 13.90
CA MET A 1 -19.46 3.34 12.95
C MET A 1 -20.56 3.71 11.94
N SER A 2 -20.79 4.99 11.64
CA SER A 2 -21.85 5.39 10.68
C SER A 2 -21.50 4.90 9.25
N ALA A 3 -22.52 4.68 8.42
CA ALA A 3 -22.32 4.27 7.01
C ALA A 3 -21.51 5.30 6.22
N SER A 4 -21.67 6.58 6.52
CA SER A 4 -20.91 7.68 5.89
C SER A 4 -19.42 7.63 6.27
N THR A 5 -19.09 7.40 7.53
CA THR A 5 -17.72 7.25 8.00
C THR A 5 -17.06 6.01 7.38
N HIS A 6 -17.78 4.90 7.33
CA HIS A 6 -17.32 3.66 6.68
C HIS A 6 -16.92 3.91 5.21
N THR A 7 -17.83 4.53 4.44
CA THR A 7 -17.57 4.88 3.03
C THR A 7 -16.38 5.83 2.87
N ARG A 8 -16.26 6.85 3.73
CA ARG A 8 -15.15 7.83 3.67
C ARG A 8 -13.79 7.16 3.91
N ILE A 9 -13.68 6.28 4.89
CA ILE A 9 -12.43 5.57 5.19
C ILE A 9 -12.03 4.69 3.99
N ILE A 10 -12.97 3.90 3.44
CA ILE A 10 -12.67 3.04 2.28
C ILE A 10 -12.23 3.89 1.07
N ARG A 11 -12.94 4.99 0.77
CA ARG A 11 -12.55 5.90 -0.32
C ARG A 11 -11.21 6.56 -0.08
N GLY A 12 -10.96 7.09 1.11
CA GLY A 12 -9.68 7.69 1.47
C GLY A 12 -8.52 6.71 1.32
N SER A 13 -8.70 5.47 1.77
CA SER A 13 -7.72 4.41 1.58
C SER A 13 -7.51 4.06 0.10
N GLY A 14 -8.57 4.01 -0.70
CA GLY A 14 -8.48 3.80 -2.15
C GLY A 14 -7.66 4.89 -2.84
N PHE A 15 -7.92 6.16 -2.54
CA PHE A 15 -7.12 7.28 -3.06
C PHE A 15 -5.67 7.22 -2.59
N LEU A 16 -5.42 6.87 -1.33
CA LEU A 16 -4.07 6.74 -0.80
C LEU A 16 -3.28 5.63 -1.53
N LEU A 17 -3.91 4.48 -1.81
CA LEU A 17 -3.27 3.40 -2.58
C LEU A 17 -2.89 3.86 -3.99
N ILE A 18 -3.79 4.58 -4.68
CA ILE A 18 -3.48 5.15 -6.01
C ILE A 18 -2.31 6.14 -5.91
N LEU A 19 -2.33 7.04 -4.93
CA LEU A 19 -1.26 8.02 -4.73
C LEU A 19 0.07 7.33 -4.45
N LEU A 20 0.09 6.30 -3.60
CA LEU A 20 1.28 5.50 -3.33
C LEU A 20 1.79 4.79 -4.59
N GLY A 21 0.89 4.32 -5.45
CA GLY A 21 1.24 3.77 -6.76
C GLY A 21 1.97 4.80 -7.64
N ILE A 22 1.44 6.03 -7.72
CA ILE A 22 2.08 7.14 -8.45
C ILE A 22 3.47 7.43 -7.87
N VAL A 23 3.57 7.54 -6.54
CA VAL A 23 4.85 7.80 -5.86
C VAL A 23 5.87 6.71 -6.18
N HIS A 24 5.48 5.42 -6.17
CA HIS A 24 6.37 4.33 -6.55
C HIS A 24 6.90 4.49 -7.99
N LEU A 25 6.02 4.78 -8.94
CA LEU A 25 6.43 4.94 -10.34
C LEU A 25 7.35 6.14 -10.54
N VAL A 26 7.03 7.29 -9.92
CA VAL A 26 7.85 8.51 -10.00
C VAL A 26 9.20 8.35 -9.29
N ALA A 27 9.25 7.60 -8.19
CA ALA A 27 10.47 7.35 -7.44
C ALA A 27 11.39 6.29 -8.09
N THR A 28 10.90 5.51 -9.04
CA THR A 28 11.66 4.42 -9.68
C THR A 28 13.06 4.83 -10.18
N PRO A 29 13.26 5.96 -10.89
CA PRO A 29 14.60 6.40 -11.30
C PRO A 29 15.54 6.68 -10.12
N HIS A 30 15.02 7.19 -9.01
CA HIS A 30 15.80 7.47 -7.80
C HIS A 30 16.33 6.20 -7.14
N ILE A 31 15.58 5.09 -7.20
CA ILE A 31 16.01 3.79 -6.68
C ILE A 31 17.26 3.30 -7.43
N SER A 32 17.28 3.42 -8.75
CA SER A 32 18.46 3.07 -9.55
C SER A 32 19.69 3.89 -9.15
N SER A 33 19.53 5.20 -9.00
CA SER A 33 20.60 6.12 -8.56
C SER A 33 21.09 5.75 -7.16
N PHE A 34 20.18 5.50 -6.23
CA PHE A 34 20.52 5.12 -4.86
C PHE A 34 21.35 3.82 -4.82
N ILE A 35 20.95 2.79 -5.58
CA ILE A 35 21.68 1.51 -5.64
C ILE A 35 23.10 1.73 -6.18
N ARG A 36 23.27 2.53 -7.25
CA ARG A 36 24.58 2.84 -7.85
C ARG A 36 25.53 3.54 -6.89
N HIS A 37 25.00 4.35 -5.97
CA HIS A 37 25.82 5.06 -4.97
C HIS A 37 26.11 4.22 -3.72
N SER A 38 25.29 3.21 -3.45
CA SER A 38 25.37 2.43 -2.20
C SER A 38 26.03 1.07 -2.34
N ALA A 39 26.17 0.55 -3.59
CA ALA A 39 26.70 -0.76 -3.87
C ALA A 39 27.94 -0.70 -4.78
N SER A 40 28.77 -1.76 -4.79
CA SER A 40 29.83 -1.90 -5.80
C SER A 40 29.23 -1.95 -7.21
N ALA A 41 30.00 -1.60 -8.23
CA ALA A 41 29.54 -1.58 -9.63
C ALA A 41 28.99 -2.96 -10.08
N GLU A 42 29.66 -4.04 -9.66
CA GLU A 42 29.23 -5.41 -9.92
C GLU A 42 27.91 -5.76 -9.23
N ALA A 43 27.77 -5.46 -7.93
CA ALA A 43 26.55 -5.68 -7.17
C ALA A 43 25.39 -4.81 -7.72
N ALA A 44 25.65 -3.57 -8.10
CA ALA A 44 24.64 -2.68 -8.68
C ALA A 44 24.09 -3.24 -9.99
N THR A 45 24.95 -3.82 -10.84
CA THR A 45 24.50 -4.43 -12.11
C THR A 45 23.53 -5.57 -11.90
N GLY A 46 23.75 -6.41 -10.87
CA GLY A 46 22.84 -7.50 -10.54
C GLY A 46 21.57 -7.07 -9.80
N LEU A 47 21.63 -6.04 -8.97
CA LEU A 47 20.54 -5.62 -8.10
C LEU A 47 19.54 -4.65 -8.78
N ILE A 48 20.00 -3.79 -9.68
CA ILE A 48 19.13 -2.76 -10.28
C ILE A 48 17.94 -3.37 -11.02
N PRO A 49 18.09 -4.34 -11.95
CA PRO A 49 16.93 -4.84 -12.70
C PRO A 49 15.83 -5.42 -11.83
N PRO A 50 16.08 -6.36 -10.89
CA PRO A 50 15.04 -6.95 -10.07
C PRO A 50 14.42 -5.94 -9.09
N MET A 51 15.20 -4.99 -8.57
CA MET A 51 14.69 -3.96 -7.67
C MET A 51 13.77 -2.97 -8.40
N LEU A 52 14.15 -2.53 -9.62
CA LEU A 52 13.29 -1.68 -10.44
C LEU A 52 12.02 -2.41 -10.86
N LEU A 53 12.13 -3.68 -11.27
CA LEU A 53 10.96 -4.49 -11.62
C LEU A 53 9.99 -4.57 -10.45
N ASN A 54 10.48 -4.92 -9.25
CA ASN A 54 9.66 -4.99 -8.06
C ASN A 54 9.01 -3.63 -7.75
N HIS A 55 9.75 -2.54 -7.85
CA HIS A 55 9.26 -1.20 -7.55
C HIS A 55 8.15 -0.77 -8.52
N VAL A 56 8.34 -1.02 -9.82
CA VAL A 56 7.33 -0.75 -10.85
C VAL A 56 6.09 -1.63 -10.64
N LEU A 57 6.28 -2.94 -10.40
CA LEU A 57 5.14 -3.84 -10.19
C LEU A 57 4.30 -3.44 -8.97
N VAL A 58 4.94 -3.08 -7.86
CA VAL A 58 4.21 -2.57 -6.68
C VAL A 58 3.44 -1.31 -7.04
N GLY A 59 4.05 -0.35 -7.74
CA GLY A 59 3.37 0.85 -8.21
C GLY A 59 2.15 0.54 -9.06
N VAL A 60 2.31 -0.31 -10.08
CA VAL A 60 1.22 -0.69 -10.99
C VAL A 60 0.10 -1.43 -10.26
N LEU A 61 0.41 -2.35 -9.34
CA LEU A 61 -0.60 -3.15 -8.62
C LEU A 61 -1.41 -2.33 -7.61
N LEU A 62 -0.87 -1.24 -7.10
CA LEU A 62 -1.60 -0.35 -6.19
C LEU A 62 -2.77 0.38 -6.86
N PHE A 63 -2.71 0.64 -8.19
CA PHE A 63 -3.81 1.27 -8.92
C PHE A 63 -5.10 0.46 -8.92
N PRO A 64 -5.12 -0.80 -9.41
CA PRO A 64 -6.33 -1.59 -9.40
C PRO A 64 -6.85 -1.85 -7.98
N LEU A 65 -5.98 -2.02 -6.99
CA LEU A 65 -6.39 -2.16 -5.60
C LEU A 65 -7.11 -0.90 -5.10
N GLY A 66 -6.52 0.28 -5.35
CA GLY A 66 -7.14 1.55 -4.99
C GLY A 66 -8.45 1.78 -5.72
N TRP A 67 -8.51 1.49 -7.02
CA TRP A 67 -9.73 1.60 -7.82
C TRP A 67 -10.84 0.68 -7.32
N LEU A 68 -10.53 -0.59 -7.05
CA LEU A 68 -11.49 -1.54 -6.49
C LEU A 68 -12.05 -1.07 -5.14
N MET A 69 -11.21 -0.45 -4.30
CA MET A 69 -11.66 0.14 -3.04
C MET A 69 -12.63 1.30 -3.27
N LEU A 70 -12.34 2.21 -4.22
CA LEU A 70 -13.24 3.30 -4.56
C LEU A 70 -14.60 2.79 -5.06
N TYR A 71 -14.57 1.78 -5.91
CA TYR A 71 -15.77 1.15 -6.47
C TYR A 71 -16.57 0.39 -5.40
N ALA A 72 -15.90 -0.35 -4.52
CA ALA A 72 -16.54 -1.13 -3.48
C ALA A 72 -17.10 -0.27 -2.32
N ALA A 73 -16.62 0.95 -2.13
CA ALA A 73 -16.94 1.78 -0.96
C ALA A 73 -18.46 1.95 -0.71
N PRO A 74 -19.29 2.42 -1.66
CA PRO A 74 -20.74 2.58 -1.42
C PRO A 74 -21.43 1.23 -1.20
N HIS A 75 -21.01 0.20 -1.93
CA HIS A 75 -21.60 -1.13 -1.86
C HIS A 75 -21.25 -1.85 -0.55
N SER A 76 -20.06 -1.60 0.00
CA SER A 76 -19.65 -2.14 1.29
C SER A 76 -20.48 -1.54 2.44
N ALA A 77 -20.77 -0.24 2.38
CA ALA A 77 -21.67 0.43 3.32
C ALA A 77 -23.10 -0.11 3.24
N ALA A 78 -23.57 -0.45 2.04
CA ALA A 78 -24.84 -1.13 1.78
C ALA A 78 -24.83 -2.64 2.09
N ARG A 79 -23.73 -3.16 2.65
CA ARG A 79 -23.54 -4.57 3.03
C ARG A 79 -23.60 -5.57 1.88
N VAL A 80 -23.32 -5.14 0.66
CA VAL A 80 -23.29 -6.03 -0.51
C VAL A 80 -22.15 -7.05 -0.33
N PRO A 81 -22.41 -8.37 -0.48
CA PRO A 81 -21.43 -9.42 -0.13
C PRO A 81 -20.11 -9.31 -0.88
N TRP A 82 -20.13 -9.12 -2.19
CA TRP A 82 -18.92 -9.01 -2.99
C TRP A 82 -18.02 -7.82 -2.57
N ALA A 83 -18.65 -6.68 -2.23
CA ALA A 83 -17.91 -5.49 -1.80
C ALA A 83 -17.18 -5.72 -0.46
N LYS A 84 -17.78 -6.49 0.45
CA LYS A 84 -17.12 -6.91 1.69
C LYS A 84 -15.90 -7.78 1.40
N VAL A 85 -16.02 -8.71 0.45
CA VAL A 85 -14.90 -9.58 0.06
C VAL A 85 -13.76 -8.72 -0.49
N VAL A 86 -14.05 -7.80 -1.42
CA VAL A 86 -13.05 -6.88 -1.98
C VAL A 86 -12.36 -6.08 -0.88
N VAL A 87 -13.12 -5.44 0.00
CA VAL A 87 -12.54 -4.62 1.09
C VAL A 87 -11.69 -5.46 2.03
N ARG A 88 -12.15 -6.65 2.42
CA ARG A 88 -11.40 -7.55 3.31
C ARG A 88 -10.12 -8.06 2.67
N THR A 89 -10.21 -8.53 1.43
CA THR A 89 -9.04 -9.02 0.70
C THR A 89 -7.99 -7.91 0.55
N THR A 90 -8.41 -6.72 0.12
CA THR A 90 -7.49 -5.56 0.01
C THR A 90 -6.91 -5.17 1.36
N ALA A 91 -7.72 -5.14 2.43
CA ALA A 91 -7.24 -4.82 3.78
C ALA A 91 -6.15 -5.79 4.26
N VAL A 92 -6.38 -7.10 4.07
CA VAL A 92 -5.38 -8.13 4.42
C VAL A 92 -4.13 -7.99 3.56
N THR A 93 -4.29 -7.84 2.24
CA THR A 93 -3.15 -7.66 1.33
C THR A 93 -2.30 -6.43 1.71
N VAL A 94 -2.95 -5.29 1.97
CA VAL A 94 -2.22 -4.07 2.37
C VAL A 94 -1.55 -4.25 3.73
N ALA A 95 -2.17 -4.97 4.67
CA ALA A 95 -1.62 -5.25 5.99
C ALA A 95 -0.39 -6.17 5.96
N THR A 96 -0.23 -7.01 4.93
CA THR A 96 1.00 -7.83 4.78
C THR A 96 2.23 -6.97 4.45
N LEU A 97 2.05 -5.81 3.82
CA LEU A 97 3.19 -4.95 3.41
C LEU A 97 4.06 -4.50 4.59
N PRO A 98 3.53 -3.81 5.62
CA PRO A 98 4.34 -3.39 6.77
C PRO A 98 4.89 -4.58 7.56
N VAL A 99 4.16 -5.68 7.65
CA VAL A 99 4.63 -6.90 8.33
C VAL A 99 5.82 -7.50 7.60
N THR A 100 5.71 -7.69 6.28
CA THR A 100 6.80 -8.22 5.46
C THR A 100 8.02 -7.30 5.47
N LEU A 101 7.80 -5.99 5.41
CA LEU A 101 8.85 -4.99 5.46
C LEU A 101 9.65 -5.08 6.77
N LEU A 102 8.98 -5.13 7.92
CA LEU A 102 9.63 -5.29 9.21
C LEU A 102 10.32 -6.64 9.37
N ALA A 103 9.71 -7.72 8.85
CA ALA A 103 10.28 -9.06 8.92
C ALA A 103 11.57 -9.20 8.11
N LEU A 104 11.66 -8.55 6.94
CA LEU A 104 12.81 -8.67 6.04
C LEU A 104 13.91 -7.64 6.32
N MET A 105 13.56 -6.42 6.67
CA MET A 105 14.52 -5.32 6.84
C MET A 105 14.79 -4.97 8.31
N GLY A 106 13.92 -5.39 9.22
CA GLY A 106 14.04 -5.06 10.63
C GLY A 106 14.08 -3.55 10.86
N PHE A 107 14.84 -3.12 11.85
CA PHE A 107 14.96 -1.70 12.21
C PHE A 107 15.81 -0.87 11.23
N ARG A 108 16.59 -1.49 10.35
CA ARG A 108 17.40 -0.77 9.34
C ARG A 108 16.57 0.08 8.38
N TYR A 109 15.29 -0.24 8.23
CA TYR A 109 14.37 0.55 7.41
C TYR A 109 14.17 1.97 7.95
N PHE A 110 14.33 2.16 9.24
CA PHE A 110 14.14 3.46 9.91
C PHE A 110 15.32 4.43 9.74
N ASP A 111 16.43 3.96 9.17
CA ASP A 111 17.60 4.81 8.88
C ASP A 111 17.38 5.76 7.68
N ALA A 112 16.32 5.54 6.89
CA ALA A 112 16.00 6.34 5.73
C ALA A 112 14.64 7.07 5.91
N PRO A 113 14.61 8.39 6.20
CA PRO A 113 13.40 9.13 6.58
C PRO A 113 12.24 9.05 5.57
N LEU A 114 12.54 9.05 4.27
CA LEU A 114 11.50 8.95 3.23
C LEU A 114 10.79 7.60 3.25
N PHE A 115 11.52 6.51 3.55
CA PHE A 115 10.94 5.18 3.68
C PHE A 115 10.10 5.07 4.95
N VAL A 116 10.52 5.70 6.04
CA VAL A 116 9.74 5.75 7.29
C VAL A 116 8.37 6.39 7.06
N LEU A 117 8.31 7.51 6.34
CA LEU A 117 7.05 8.16 6.01
C LEU A 117 6.15 7.24 5.18
N GLY A 118 6.69 6.59 4.15
CA GLY A 118 5.95 5.63 3.32
C GLY A 118 5.40 4.46 4.14
N ALA A 119 6.24 3.86 5.00
CA ALA A 119 5.84 2.77 5.88
C ALA A 119 4.76 3.20 6.89
N ALA A 120 4.87 4.38 7.46
CA ALA A 120 3.87 4.93 8.39
C ALA A 120 2.52 5.12 7.69
N LEU A 121 2.50 5.69 6.48
CA LEU A 121 1.28 5.90 5.70
C LEU A 121 0.62 4.57 5.31
N VAL A 122 1.40 3.59 4.84
CA VAL A 122 0.88 2.25 4.51
C VAL A 122 0.36 1.54 5.76
N SER A 123 1.06 1.64 6.88
CA SER A 123 0.63 1.05 8.16
C SER A 123 -0.67 1.68 8.65
N ALA A 124 -0.78 3.00 8.60
CA ALA A 124 -2.00 3.70 8.98
C ALA A 124 -3.19 3.31 8.07
N ALA A 125 -2.97 3.21 6.75
CA ALA A 125 -3.97 2.74 5.82
C ALA A 125 -4.38 1.29 6.10
N ALA A 126 -3.42 0.40 6.37
CA ALA A 126 -3.67 -1.00 6.71
C ALA A 126 -4.55 -1.13 7.97
N VAL A 127 -4.20 -0.41 9.04
CA VAL A 127 -4.98 -0.40 10.29
C VAL A 127 -6.39 0.14 10.05
N ALA A 128 -6.52 1.27 9.35
CA ALA A 128 -7.82 1.86 9.04
C ALA A 128 -8.70 0.90 8.21
N LEU A 129 -8.11 0.25 7.21
CA LEU A 129 -8.79 -0.74 6.37
C LEU A 129 -9.21 -1.98 7.14
N LEU A 130 -8.34 -2.52 7.99
CA LEU A 130 -8.67 -3.67 8.84
C LEU A 130 -9.83 -3.34 9.79
N LEU A 131 -9.78 -2.19 10.45
CA LEU A 131 -10.85 -1.75 11.34
C LEU A 131 -12.19 -1.66 10.60
N VAL A 132 -12.20 -1.09 9.39
CA VAL A 132 -13.42 -0.98 8.58
C VAL A 132 -13.88 -2.32 8.02
N ALA A 133 -12.95 -3.15 7.53
CA ALA A 133 -13.26 -4.45 6.92
C ALA A 133 -13.92 -5.43 7.88
N PHE A 134 -13.58 -5.34 9.17
CA PHE A 134 -14.08 -6.26 10.20
C PHE A 134 -15.06 -5.60 11.17
N SER A 135 -15.27 -4.28 11.11
CA SER A 135 -16.32 -3.62 11.89
C SER A 135 -17.71 -3.86 11.28
N LYS A 136 -18.72 -3.90 12.14
CA LYS A 136 -20.11 -3.84 11.68
C LYS A 136 -20.46 -2.37 11.44
N PRO A 137 -20.94 -1.98 10.22
CA PRO A 137 -21.53 -0.67 10.04
C PRO A 137 -22.69 -0.52 11.02
N GLY A 138 -22.71 0.58 11.78
CA GLY A 138 -23.87 0.91 12.63
C GLY A 138 -25.11 1.11 11.79
N THR A 139 -26.24 0.71 12.31
CA THR A 139 -27.57 1.10 11.82
C THR A 139 -27.74 2.58 11.97
#